data_16ecbff86963fb13eba1a0e053ff2e2f
#
_entry.id   16ecbff86963fb13eba1a0e053ff2e2f
#
_cell.length_a   1.000
_cell.length_b   1.000
_cell.length_c   1.000
_cell.angle_alpha   90.00
_cell.angle_beta   90.00
_cell.angle_gamma   90.00
#
_symmetry.space_group_name_H-M   'P 1'
#
loop_
_entity.id
_entity.type
_entity.pdbx_description
1 polymer ?
#
loop_
_entity_poly.entity_id
_entity_poly.type
_entity_poly.pdbx_seq_one_letter_code
_entity_poly.pdbx_strand_id
1 'polypeptide(L)'
;MKGVPFEKKLVWKTGEGFNVNPFYRAEDIEGLKTTESLPGEFPYVRGTKKDNDWKVRQNIEVTCFKGANEKALDILNKGVTSLGFIIKGSDVNAENIATLLDGICPECVEL
;
A
#
# COMPACT_ATOMS: atom_id res chain seq x y z
N MET A 1 10.40 40.45 -2.63
CA MET A 1 11.34 39.79 -3.58
C MET A 1 12.39 40.74 -4.18
N LYS A 2 12.79 41.80 -3.54
CA LYS A 2 13.91 42.72 -3.92
C LYS A 2 14.23 42.81 -5.42
N GLY A 3 13.21 42.92 -6.31
CA GLY A 3 13.37 43.15 -7.77
C GLY A 3 13.91 41.98 -8.61
N VAL A 4 14.05 40.78 -8.06
CA VAL A 4 14.47 39.60 -8.83
C VAL A 4 13.22 38.96 -9.48
N PRO A 5 13.23 38.62 -10.79
CA PRO A 5 12.14 37.93 -11.44
C PRO A 5 11.77 36.62 -10.75
N PHE A 6 10.46 36.30 -10.70
CA PHE A 6 9.88 35.12 -10.08
C PHE A 6 10.54 33.83 -10.61
N GLU A 7 10.64 33.69 -11.93
CA GLU A 7 11.20 32.51 -12.61
C GLU A 7 12.66 32.25 -12.23
N LYS A 8 13.42 33.28 -11.97
CA LYS A 8 14.84 33.17 -11.62
C LYS A 8 15.06 32.75 -10.17
N LYS A 9 14.12 33.07 -9.29
CA LYS A 9 14.30 32.88 -7.85
C LYS A 9 13.52 31.70 -7.27
N LEU A 10 12.34 31.41 -7.80
CA LEU A 10 11.41 30.47 -7.21
C LEU A 10 11.11 29.24 -8.09
N VAL A 11 11.35 29.32 -9.41
CA VAL A 11 11.17 28.17 -10.30
C VAL A 11 12.42 27.30 -10.26
N TRP A 12 12.24 26.05 -9.89
CA TRP A 12 13.31 25.06 -9.89
C TRP A 12 13.52 24.47 -11.28
N LYS A 13 14.71 24.62 -11.80
CA LYS A 13 15.14 23.98 -13.05
C LYS A 13 15.72 22.61 -12.70
N THR A 14 15.04 21.54 -13.12
CA THR A 14 15.48 20.17 -12.84
C THR A 14 16.62 19.76 -13.78
N GLY A 15 17.39 18.75 -13.38
CA GLY A 15 18.42 18.15 -14.23
C GLY A 15 17.87 17.43 -15.47
N GLU A 16 16.59 17.03 -15.44
CA GLU A 16 15.87 16.35 -16.51
C GLU A 16 15.35 17.31 -17.60
N GLY A 17 15.55 18.61 -17.43
CA GLY A 17 15.25 19.62 -18.47
C GLY A 17 13.84 20.22 -18.42
N PHE A 18 13.09 20.03 -17.33
CA PHE A 18 11.80 20.72 -17.10
C PHE A 18 11.86 21.63 -15.86
N ASN A 19 10.92 22.54 -15.76
CA ASN A 19 10.82 23.49 -14.66
C ASN A 19 9.70 23.06 -13.70
N VAL A 20 9.94 23.21 -12.40
CA VAL A 20 8.95 23.00 -11.35
C VAL A 20 8.63 24.32 -10.68
N ASN A 21 7.36 24.70 -10.67
CA ASN A 21 6.87 25.88 -9.98
C ASN A 21 6.79 25.65 -8.46
N PRO A 22 6.93 26.68 -7.63
CA PRO A 22 6.84 26.56 -6.17
C PRO A 22 5.44 26.19 -5.69
N PHE A 23 4.41 26.39 -6.50
CA PHE A 23 3.01 25.97 -6.28
C PHE A 23 2.28 25.85 -7.63
N TYR A 24 1.19 25.09 -7.62
CA TYR A 24 0.28 24.91 -8.75
C TYR A 24 -1.15 25.23 -8.32
N ARG A 25 -1.99 25.68 -9.26
CA ARG A 25 -3.39 26.03 -9.06
C ARG A 25 -4.28 25.22 -9.98
N ALA A 26 -5.60 25.37 -9.83
CA ALA A 26 -6.59 24.69 -10.67
C ALA A 26 -6.40 25.00 -12.17
N GLU A 27 -6.02 26.23 -12.51
CA GLU A 27 -5.72 26.67 -13.89
C GLU A 27 -4.56 25.91 -14.56
N ASP A 28 -3.59 25.43 -13.76
CA ASP A 28 -2.43 24.67 -14.26
C ASP A 28 -2.79 23.24 -14.68
N ILE A 29 -3.93 22.73 -14.24
CA ILE A 29 -4.44 21.39 -14.57
C ILE A 29 -5.62 21.41 -15.54
N GLU A 30 -6.05 22.60 -16.01
CA GLU A 30 -7.08 22.71 -17.02
C GLU A 30 -6.67 22.01 -18.32
N GLY A 31 -7.56 21.18 -18.86
CA GLY A 31 -7.32 20.41 -20.08
C GLY A 31 -6.47 19.15 -19.91
N LEU A 32 -6.08 18.79 -18.68
CA LEU A 32 -5.44 17.51 -18.42
C LEU A 32 -6.49 16.39 -18.34
N LYS A 33 -6.39 15.41 -19.24
CA LYS A 33 -7.29 14.24 -19.26
C LYS A 33 -7.29 13.44 -17.95
N THR A 34 -6.22 13.55 -17.16
CA THR A 34 -6.09 12.89 -15.85
C THR A 34 -7.08 13.40 -14.81
N THR A 35 -7.72 14.56 -15.04
CA THR A 35 -8.71 15.18 -14.14
C THR A 35 -10.15 14.85 -14.52
N GLU A 36 -10.38 14.24 -15.70
CA GLU A 36 -11.72 13.99 -16.25
C GLU A 36 -12.39 12.74 -15.64
N SER A 37 -11.62 11.81 -15.08
CA SER A 37 -12.13 10.58 -14.48
C SER A 37 -11.68 10.42 -13.03
N LEU A 38 -12.47 9.70 -12.24
CA LEU A 38 -12.12 9.33 -10.87
C LEU A 38 -11.16 8.11 -10.85
N PRO A 39 -10.40 7.90 -9.75
CA PRO A 39 -9.65 6.68 -9.54
C PRO A 39 -10.56 5.45 -9.64
N GLY A 40 -10.12 4.39 -10.32
CA GLY A 40 -10.91 3.17 -10.54
C GLY A 40 -11.94 3.25 -11.66
N GLU A 41 -12.07 4.38 -12.37
CA GLU A 41 -12.93 4.55 -13.54
C GLU A 41 -12.15 4.39 -14.85
N PHE A 42 -12.79 3.79 -15.86
CA PHE A 42 -12.22 3.74 -17.21
C PHE A 42 -11.99 5.17 -17.76
N PRO A 43 -10.86 5.44 -18.41
CA PRO A 43 -9.77 4.58 -18.90
C PRO A 43 -8.63 4.32 -17.87
N TYR A 44 -8.86 4.45 -16.59
CA TYR A 44 -7.95 4.15 -15.49
C TYR A 44 -6.67 5.01 -15.45
N VAL A 45 -6.72 6.22 -15.95
CA VAL A 45 -5.58 7.17 -15.96
C VAL A 45 -5.12 7.57 -14.57
N ARG A 46 -5.98 7.40 -13.56
CA ARG A 46 -5.70 7.68 -12.13
C ARG A 46 -5.56 6.42 -11.29
N GLY A 47 -5.34 5.26 -11.92
CA GLY A 47 -5.20 3.96 -11.27
C GLY A 47 -6.46 3.11 -11.33
N THR A 48 -6.29 1.81 -11.13
CA THR A 48 -7.35 0.80 -11.23
C THR A 48 -8.18 0.66 -9.95
N LYS A 49 -7.73 1.23 -8.84
CA LYS A 49 -8.42 1.17 -7.54
C LYS A 49 -9.14 2.50 -7.25
N LYS A 50 -10.35 2.40 -6.70
CA LYS A 50 -11.16 3.54 -6.29
C LYS A 50 -10.61 4.24 -5.05
N ASP A 51 -9.99 3.46 -4.16
CA ASP A 51 -9.47 3.89 -2.87
C ASP A 51 -8.11 3.27 -2.56
N ASN A 52 -7.56 3.60 -1.41
CA ASN A 52 -6.27 3.13 -0.92
C ASN A 52 -6.39 1.92 0.02
N ASP A 53 -7.45 1.12 -0.11
CA ASP A 53 -7.63 -0.10 0.67
C ASP A 53 -6.78 -1.25 0.09
N TRP A 54 -5.50 -1.27 0.46
CA TRP A 54 -4.59 -2.36 0.13
C TRP A 54 -4.32 -3.23 1.35
N LYS A 55 -4.00 -4.48 1.11
CA LYS A 55 -3.61 -5.42 2.17
C LYS A 55 -2.12 -5.28 2.51
N VAL A 56 -1.82 -5.25 3.80
CA VAL A 56 -0.44 -5.32 4.30
C VAL A 56 -0.16 -6.78 4.63
N ARG A 57 0.61 -7.46 3.77
CA ARG A 57 0.88 -8.91 3.90
C ARG A 57 2.23 -9.17 4.54
N GLN A 58 2.24 -10.13 5.48
CA GLN A 58 3.47 -10.69 6.02
C GLN A 58 3.45 -12.22 5.96
N ASN A 59 4.55 -12.80 5.46
CA ASN A 59 4.75 -14.24 5.46
C ASN A 59 5.49 -14.67 6.74
N ILE A 60 5.06 -15.80 7.31
CA ILE A 60 5.63 -16.42 8.51
C ILE A 60 6.08 -17.84 8.15
N GLU A 61 7.37 -18.13 8.29
CA GLU A 61 7.87 -19.50 8.21
C GLU A 61 7.51 -20.24 9.50
N VAL A 62 6.77 -21.35 9.36
CA VAL A 62 6.27 -22.12 10.48
C VAL A 62 7.29 -23.18 10.85
N THR A 63 8.06 -22.92 11.89
CA THR A 63 8.94 -23.88 12.54
C THR A 63 8.29 -24.53 13.76
N CYS A 64 7.39 -23.79 14.42
CA CYS A 64 6.55 -24.22 15.52
C CYS A 64 5.18 -23.57 15.35
N PHE A 65 4.10 -24.35 15.35
CA PHE A 65 2.74 -23.87 15.10
C PHE A 65 2.28 -22.85 16.14
N LYS A 66 2.49 -23.15 17.44
CA LYS A 66 2.15 -22.23 18.52
C LYS A 66 2.93 -20.92 18.45
N GLY A 67 4.24 -20.98 18.23
CA GLY A 67 5.07 -19.76 18.09
C GLY A 67 4.72 -18.95 16.85
N ALA A 68 4.33 -19.60 15.74
CA ALA A 68 3.86 -18.91 14.54
C ALA A 68 2.50 -18.24 14.77
N ASN A 69 1.59 -18.86 15.52
CA ASN A 69 0.32 -18.26 15.93
C ASN A 69 0.54 -17.02 16.82
N GLU A 70 1.38 -17.12 17.87
CA GLU A 70 1.72 -15.99 18.74
C GLU A 70 2.28 -14.81 17.95
N LYS A 71 3.19 -15.09 17.00
CA LYS A 71 3.73 -14.08 16.09
C LYS A 71 2.66 -13.48 15.18
N ALA A 72 1.75 -14.30 14.64
CA ALA A 72 0.67 -13.85 13.79
C ALA A 72 -0.26 -12.88 14.54
N LEU A 73 -0.67 -13.22 15.75
CA LEU A 73 -1.51 -12.36 16.60
C LEU A 73 -0.80 -11.05 16.95
N ASP A 74 0.51 -11.08 17.23
CA ASP A 74 1.30 -9.88 17.52
C ASP A 74 1.34 -8.91 16.30
N ILE A 75 1.63 -9.45 15.10
CA ILE A 75 1.73 -8.59 13.91
C ILE A 75 0.36 -8.09 13.41
N LEU A 76 -0.72 -8.86 13.60
CA LEU A 76 -2.08 -8.38 13.33
C LEU A 76 -2.42 -7.17 14.20
N ASN A 77 -2.06 -7.19 15.49
CA ASN A 77 -2.22 -6.04 16.38
C ASN A 77 -1.34 -4.83 15.98
N LYS A 78 -0.34 -5.03 15.14
CA LYS A 78 0.55 -3.99 14.61
C LYS A 78 0.16 -3.47 13.22
N GLY A 79 -0.98 -3.91 12.70
CA GLY A 79 -1.56 -3.38 11.45
C GLY A 79 -1.36 -4.25 10.21
N VAL A 80 -0.87 -5.47 10.32
CA VAL A 80 -0.90 -6.46 9.24
C VAL A 80 -2.35 -6.90 9.01
N THR A 81 -2.76 -7.01 7.75
CA THR A 81 -4.13 -7.37 7.34
C THR A 81 -4.20 -8.60 6.46
N SER A 82 -3.04 -9.15 6.09
CA SER A 82 -2.90 -10.39 5.30
C SER A 82 -1.74 -11.21 5.85
N LEU A 83 -1.97 -12.50 6.10
CA LEU A 83 -0.97 -13.42 6.59
C LEU A 83 -0.68 -14.50 5.53
N GLY A 84 0.60 -14.87 5.40
CA GLY A 84 1.01 -16.05 4.67
C GLY A 84 1.77 -16.99 5.59
N PHE A 85 1.38 -18.27 5.64
CA PHE A 85 2.10 -19.28 6.40
C PHE A 85 2.83 -20.22 5.45
N ILE A 86 4.13 -20.37 5.65
CA ILE A 86 4.97 -21.31 4.90
C ILE A 86 5.15 -22.55 5.77
N ILE A 87 4.44 -23.63 5.41
CA ILE A 87 4.38 -24.87 6.17
C ILE A 87 5.04 -26.00 5.35
N LYS A 88 5.80 -26.89 5.99
CA LYS A 88 6.29 -28.10 5.35
C LYS A 88 5.12 -29.06 5.11
N GLY A 89 5.06 -29.67 3.91
CA GLY A 89 3.92 -30.51 3.52
C GLY A 89 3.66 -31.69 4.46
N SER A 90 4.70 -32.24 5.11
CA SER A 90 4.58 -33.32 6.12
C SER A 90 3.79 -32.90 7.37
N ASP A 91 3.76 -31.60 7.66
CA ASP A 91 3.23 -31.09 8.93
C ASP A 91 1.81 -30.51 8.75
N VAL A 92 1.25 -30.60 7.55
CA VAL A 92 -0.11 -30.12 7.23
C VAL A 92 -1.14 -31.16 7.68
N ASN A 93 -1.82 -30.87 8.78
CA ASN A 93 -2.95 -31.63 9.29
C ASN A 93 -3.94 -30.70 10.01
N ALA A 94 -5.15 -31.19 10.30
CA ALA A 94 -6.22 -30.36 10.87
C ALA A 94 -5.87 -29.79 12.26
N GLU A 95 -5.17 -30.55 13.10
CA GLU A 95 -4.79 -30.14 14.45
C GLU A 95 -3.75 -29.00 14.41
N ASN A 96 -2.73 -29.15 13.56
CA ASN A 96 -1.70 -28.13 13.37
C ASN A 96 -2.27 -26.83 12.79
N ILE A 97 -3.17 -26.94 11.83
CA ILE A 97 -3.85 -25.76 11.26
C ILE A 97 -4.76 -25.09 12.29
N ALA A 98 -5.50 -25.86 13.08
CA ALA A 98 -6.32 -25.31 14.17
C ALA A 98 -5.47 -24.54 15.19
N THR A 99 -4.31 -25.11 15.58
CA THR A 99 -3.36 -24.44 16.47
C THR A 99 -2.80 -23.15 15.86
N LEU A 100 -2.49 -23.18 14.56
CA LEU A 100 -1.94 -22.03 13.85
C LEU A 100 -2.93 -20.87 13.74
N LEU A 101 -4.20 -21.17 13.56
CA LEU A 101 -5.27 -20.19 13.38
C LEU A 101 -6.03 -19.83 14.65
N ASP A 102 -5.62 -20.38 15.80
CA ASP A 102 -6.29 -20.11 17.07
C ASP A 102 -6.31 -18.60 17.38
N GLY A 103 -7.50 -18.07 17.69
CA GLY A 103 -7.72 -16.64 17.96
C GLY A 103 -7.62 -15.70 16.75
N ILE A 104 -7.36 -16.20 15.53
CA ILE A 104 -7.39 -15.40 14.29
C ILE A 104 -8.79 -15.45 13.70
N CYS A 105 -9.36 -14.28 13.42
CA CYS A 105 -10.65 -14.14 12.74
C CYS A 105 -10.46 -14.22 11.22
N PRO A 106 -10.81 -15.34 10.55
CA PRO A 106 -10.57 -15.50 9.11
C PRO A 106 -11.47 -14.62 8.23
N GLU A 107 -12.55 -14.08 8.80
CA GLU A 107 -13.42 -13.12 8.09
C GLU A 107 -12.81 -11.72 8.02
N CYS A 108 -11.89 -11.41 8.94
CA CYS A 108 -11.26 -10.09 9.06
C CYS A 108 -9.86 -10.03 8.44
N VAL A 109 -9.21 -11.18 8.28
CA VAL A 109 -7.80 -11.30 7.85
C VAL A 109 -7.72 -12.18 6.61
N GLU A 110 -7.01 -11.70 5.60
CA GLU A 110 -6.68 -12.52 4.43
C GLU A 110 -5.60 -13.55 4.80
N LEU A 111 -5.83 -14.84 4.47
CA LEU A 111 -4.94 -15.95 4.77
C LEU A 111 -4.39 -16.59 3.47
#